data_e112878a368b129929983e99e3e9402b
#
_entry.id   e112878a368b129929983e99e3e9402b
#
_cell.length_a   1.000
_cell.length_b   1.000
_cell.length_c   1.000
_cell.angle_alpha   90.00
_cell.angle_beta   90.00
_cell.angle_gamma   90.00
#
_symmetry.space_group_name_H-M   'P 1'
#
loop_
_entity.id
_entity.type
_entity.pdbx_description
1 polymer ?
#
loop_
_entity_poly.entity_id
_entity_poly.type
_entity_poly.pdbx_seq_one_letter_code
_entity_poly.pdbx_strand_id
1 'polypeptide(L)'
;ASDVYKRQISNIGEFFPVIFFLVAALVSLTTMTRMIEEQRQQIGTLKALGYSDGKIALKYFAYAMVSTVSGALAGVVVGEKILPWVIMNAYGMLYTGLPYYLTPLNWHQGGLAVLASAGCTGVATLAACQKELMSKPAELMRPQAPKNGKRIFLERIDILWKHLNFTQKSTVRNLVRYKKRFFMTVIGIGGCMG
;
A
#
# COMPACT_ATOMS: atom_id res chain seq x y z
N ALA A 1 -8.41 3.71 39.11
CA ALA A 1 -9.17 3.28 37.94
C ALA A 1 -9.07 4.26 36.77
N SER A 2 -9.12 5.59 37.02
CA SER A 2 -9.07 6.60 35.93
C SER A 2 -7.73 6.64 35.17
N ASP A 3 -6.60 6.36 35.81
CA ASP A 3 -5.28 6.40 35.20
C ASP A 3 -5.01 5.16 34.32
N VAL A 4 -5.60 4.03 34.66
CA VAL A 4 -5.52 2.80 33.85
C VAL A 4 -6.34 2.98 32.57
N TYR A 5 -7.54 3.57 32.67
CA TYR A 5 -8.38 3.91 31.51
C TYR A 5 -7.71 4.92 30.58
N LYS A 6 -7.10 5.97 31.13
CA LYS A 6 -6.35 6.97 30.34
C LYS A 6 -5.19 6.36 29.58
N ARG A 7 -4.41 5.45 30.22
CA ARG A 7 -3.32 4.73 29.57
C ARG A 7 -3.80 3.77 28.48
N GLN A 8 -4.91 3.07 28.70
CA GLN A 8 -5.49 2.18 27.67
C GLN A 8 -6.00 2.96 26.46
N ILE A 9 -6.67 4.07 26.66
CA ILE A 9 -7.16 4.94 25.57
C ILE A 9 -6.01 5.60 24.85
N SER A 10 -4.95 6.05 25.55
CA SER A 10 -3.75 6.60 24.95
C SER A 10 -3.03 5.57 24.07
N ASN A 11 -2.87 4.34 24.57
CA ASN A 11 -2.24 3.27 23.80
C ASN A 11 -3.02 2.91 22.54
N ILE A 12 -4.36 2.83 22.62
CA ILE A 12 -5.20 2.59 21.44
C ILE A 12 -5.03 3.72 20.43
N GLY A 13 -5.00 4.98 20.91
CA GLY A 13 -4.78 6.16 20.06
C GLY A 13 -3.43 6.19 19.36
N GLU A 14 -2.39 5.56 19.93
CA GLU A 14 -1.07 5.46 19.31
C GLU A 14 -0.96 4.30 18.31
N PHE A 15 -1.62 3.18 18.55
CA PHE A 15 -1.60 2.03 17.64
C PHE A 15 -2.37 2.24 16.34
N PHE A 16 -3.46 2.98 16.39
CA PHE A 16 -4.31 3.23 15.21
C PHE A 16 -3.55 3.90 14.05
N PRO A 17 -2.84 5.02 14.26
CA PRO A 17 -2.05 5.65 13.21
C PRO A 17 -0.99 4.74 12.61
N VAL A 18 -0.33 3.91 13.44
CA VAL A 18 0.71 2.97 12.97
C VAL A 18 0.14 1.94 12.02
N ILE A 19 -1.04 1.38 12.32
CA ILE A 19 -1.71 0.42 11.44
C ILE A 19 -2.09 1.09 10.10
N PHE A 20 -2.64 2.30 10.13
CA PHE A 20 -2.97 3.04 8.91
C PHE A 20 -1.75 3.37 8.07
N PHE A 21 -0.63 3.76 8.67
CA PHE A 21 0.64 3.99 7.97
C PHE A 21 1.18 2.70 7.34
N LEU A 22 1.07 1.58 8.03
CA LEU A 22 1.46 0.27 7.50
C LEU A 22 0.63 -0.12 6.27
N VAL A 23 -0.68 0.06 6.34
CA VAL A 23 -1.60 -0.18 5.22
C VAL A 23 -1.28 0.76 4.05
N ALA A 24 -1.09 2.04 4.33
CA ALA A 24 -0.72 3.03 3.32
C ALA A 24 0.61 2.68 2.62
N ALA A 25 1.62 2.23 3.38
CA ALA A 25 2.91 1.78 2.84
C ALA A 25 2.75 0.56 1.95
N LEU A 26 1.94 -0.42 2.35
CA LEU A 26 1.67 -1.63 1.55
C LEU A 26 0.94 -1.30 0.25
N VAL A 27 -0.09 -0.44 0.31
CA VAL A 27 -0.84 0.01 -0.86
C VAL A 27 0.07 0.78 -1.81
N SER A 28 0.88 1.70 -1.28
CA SER A 28 1.85 2.47 -2.05
C SER A 28 2.88 1.58 -2.75
N LEU A 29 3.47 0.63 -2.03
CA LEU A 29 4.42 -0.34 -2.59
C LEU A 29 3.79 -1.17 -3.70
N THR A 30 2.56 -1.66 -3.48
CA THR A 30 1.85 -2.49 -4.46
C THR A 30 1.51 -1.69 -5.71
N THR A 31 1.03 -0.47 -5.55
CA THR A 31 0.65 0.43 -6.64
C THR A 31 1.87 0.84 -7.46
N MET A 32 2.97 1.22 -6.81
CA MET A 32 4.21 1.60 -7.50
C MET A 32 4.85 0.42 -8.23
N THR A 33 4.87 -0.76 -7.61
CA THR A 33 5.38 -1.96 -8.28
C THR A 33 4.57 -2.28 -9.52
N ARG A 34 3.24 -2.21 -9.43
CA ARG A 34 2.35 -2.45 -10.57
C ARG A 34 2.54 -1.42 -11.68
N MET A 35 2.61 -0.14 -11.34
CA MET A 35 2.82 0.95 -12.30
C MET A 35 4.14 0.78 -13.06
N ILE A 36 5.21 0.43 -12.35
CA ILE A 36 6.53 0.20 -12.97
C ILE A 36 6.52 -1.04 -13.84
N GLU A 37 5.87 -2.12 -13.41
CA GLU A 37 5.68 -3.34 -14.22
C GLU A 37 4.89 -3.05 -15.51
N GLU A 38 3.85 -2.23 -15.46
CA GLU A 38 3.05 -1.82 -16.62
C GLU A 38 3.86 -0.95 -17.59
N GLN A 39 4.76 -0.11 -17.09
CA GLN A 39 5.63 0.76 -17.91
C GLN A 39 6.99 0.16 -18.27
N ARG A 40 7.15 -1.12 -18.05
CA ARG A 40 8.42 -1.83 -18.28
C ARG A 40 9.00 -1.64 -19.69
N GLN A 41 8.15 -1.63 -20.72
CA GLN A 41 8.58 -1.40 -22.09
C GLN A 41 9.14 0.00 -22.30
N GLN A 42 8.53 1.03 -21.71
CA GLN A 42 9.02 2.40 -21.77
C GLN A 42 10.38 2.53 -21.07
N ILE A 43 10.55 1.89 -19.92
CA ILE A 43 11.83 1.84 -19.21
C ILE A 43 12.89 1.19 -20.11
N GLY A 44 12.57 0.07 -20.77
CA GLY A 44 13.48 -0.61 -21.70
C GLY A 44 13.89 0.28 -22.89
N THR A 45 12.93 1.01 -23.45
CA THR A 45 13.20 1.96 -24.56
C THR A 45 14.10 3.11 -24.10
N LEU A 46 13.84 3.70 -22.95
CA LEU A 46 14.67 4.78 -22.40
C LEU A 46 16.10 4.30 -22.12
N LYS A 47 16.26 3.09 -21.59
CA LYS A 47 17.58 2.48 -21.40
C LYS A 47 18.30 2.21 -22.72
N ALA A 48 17.60 1.74 -23.74
CA ALA A 48 18.16 1.52 -25.07
C ALA A 48 18.60 2.83 -25.75
N LEU A 49 17.94 3.94 -25.45
CA LEU A 49 18.31 5.30 -25.89
C LEU A 49 19.48 5.90 -25.09
N GLY A 50 20.03 5.17 -24.09
CA GLY A 50 21.19 5.61 -23.32
C GLY A 50 20.87 6.46 -22.08
N TYR A 51 19.61 6.53 -21.66
CA TYR A 51 19.27 7.20 -20.39
C TYR A 51 19.83 6.39 -19.21
N SER A 52 20.46 7.10 -18.26
CA SER A 52 20.95 6.46 -17.03
C SER A 52 19.80 6.00 -16.13
N ASP A 53 20.02 4.90 -15.43
CA ASP A 53 19.05 4.30 -14.51
C ASP A 53 18.55 5.30 -13.46
N GLY A 54 19.44 6.19 -12.98
CA GLY A 54 19.09 7.24 -12.03
C GLY A 54 18.10 8.27 -12.59
N LYS A 55 18.23 8.67 -13.87
CA LYS A 55 17.28 9.61 -14.49
C LYS A 55 15.90 8.98 -14.68
N ILE A 56 15.87 7.69 -15.02
CA ILE A 56 14.63 6.93 -15.15
C ILE A 56 13.96 6.78 -13.78
N ALA A 57 14.72 6.39 -12.75
CA ALA A 57 14.22 6.30 -11.38
C ALA A 57 13.68 7.63 -10.86
N LEU A 58 14.37 8.74 -11.15
CA LEU A 58 13.97 10.09 -10.75
C LEU A 58 12.61 10.49 -11.31
N LYS A 59 12.28 10.10 -12.53
CA LYS A 59 10.97 10.35 -13.15
C LYS A 59 9.84 9.72 -12.33
N TYR A 60 9.98 8.44 -11.97
CA TYR A 60 8.96 7.72 -11.19
C TYR A 60 8.93 8.20 -9.74
N PHE A 61 10.08 8.52 -9.18
CA PHE A 61 10.20 9.08 -7.84
C PHE A 61 9.50 10.44 -7.74
N ALA A 62 9.74 11.33 -8.71
CA ALA A 62 9.08 12.65 -8.74
C ALA A 62 7.55 12.51 -8.84
N TYR A 63 7.07 11.61 -9.70
CA TYR A 63 5.64 11.33 -9.81
C TYR A 63 5.05 10.83 -8.48
N ALA A 64 5.70 9.87 -7.85
CA ALA A 64 5.28 9.33 -6.56
C ALA A 64 5.27 10.40 -5.46
N MET A 65 6.29 11.26 -5.41
CA MET A 65 6.40 12.34 -4.44
C MET A 65 5.29 13.40 -4.61
N VAL A 66 5.07 13.87 -5.82
CA VAL A 66 4.00 14.84 -6.09
C VAL A 66 2.64 14.26 -5.70
N SER A 67 2.37 13.03 -6.08
CA SER A 67 1.11 12.35 -5.75
C SER A 67 0.93 12.17 -4.22
N THR A 68 1.98 11.75 -3.53
CA THR A 68 1.94 11.52 -2.08
C THR A 68 1.81 12.82 -1.29
N VAL A 69 2.59 13.85 -1.65
CA VAL A 69 2.53 15.14 -0.96
C VAL A 69 1.18 15.80 -1.15
N SER A 70 0.64 15.82 -2.38
CA SER A 70 -0.69 16.37 -2.63
C SER A 70 -1.79 15.61 -1.89
N GLY A 71 -1.74 14.29 -1.90
CA GLY A 71 -2.68 13.45 -1.16
C GLY A 71 -2.57 13.61 0.37
N ALA A 72 -1.35 13.70 0.89
CA ALA A 72 -1.13 13.90 2.32
C ALA A 72 -1.59 15.28 2.79
N LEU A 73 -1.34 16.35 2.03
CA LEU A 73 -1.84 17.69 2.32
C LEU A 73 -3.38 17.72 2.31
N ALA A 74 -4.00 17.13 1.30
CA ALA A 74 -5.45 17.01 1.24
C ALA A 74 -5.99 16.20 2.45
N GLY A 75 -5.33 15.10 2.79
CA GLY A 75 -5.68 14.26 3.95
C GLY A 75 -5.59 15.00 5.28
N VAL A 76 -4.56 15.80 5.49
CA VAL A 76 -4.41 16.63 6.70
C VAL A 76 -5.53 17.66 6.79
N VAL A 77 -5.81 18.39 5.70
CA VAL A 77 -6.88 19.38 5.69
C VAL A 77 -8.26 18.77 5.95
N VAL A 78 -8.54 17.63 5.30
CA VAL A 78 -9.81 16.90 5.48
C VAL A 78 -9.89 16.34 6.90
N GLY A 79 -8.83 15.70 7.39
CA GLY A 79 -8.79 15.09 8.72
C GLY A 79 -8.94 16.10 9.84
N GLU A 80 -8.25 17.23 9.77
CA GLU A 80 -8.29 18.24 10.84
C GLU A 80 -9.54 19.12 10.82
N LYS A 81 -10.23 19.28 9.70
CA LYS A 81 -11.43 20.09 9.61
C LYS A 81 -12.72 19.28 9.63
N ILE A 82 -12.79 18.22 8.84
CA ILE A 82 -14.04 17.47 8.65
C ILE A 82 -14.28 16.52 9.81
N LEU A 83 -13.28 15.82 10.31
CA LEU A 83 -13.43 14.86 11.40
C LEU A 83 -13.91 15.51 12.70
N PRO A 84 -13.31 16.59 13.22
CA PRO A 84 -13.82 17.28 14.40
C PRO A 84 -15.22 17.84 14.20
N TRP A 85 -15.52 18.36 13.01
CA TRP A 85 -16.85 18.88 12.71
C TRP A 85 -17.92 17.78 12.76
N VAL A 86 -17.65 16.61 12.15
CA VAL A 86 -18.55 15.45 12.17
C VAL A 86 -18.76 14.94 13.61
N ILE A 87 -17.67 14.82 14.36
CA ILE A 87 -17.71 14.34 15.76
C ILE A 87 -18.51 15.32 16.62
N MET A 88 -18.25 16.62 16.53
CA MET A 88 -18.99 17.62 17.28
C MET A 88 -20.47 17.66 16.93
N ASN A 89 -20.81 17.50 15.66
CA ASN A 89 -22.20 17.46 15.22
C ASN A 89 -22.93 16.21 15.72
N ALA A 90 -22.26 15.06 15.73
CA ALA A 90 -22.79 13.82 16.26
C ALA A 90 -22.98 13.87 17.80
N TYR A 91 -22.02 14.42 18.54
CA TYR A 91 -22.11 14.57 19.99
C TYR A 91 -23.00 15.73 20.41
N GLY A 92 -23.14 16.77 19.59
CA GLY A 92 -24.05 17.90 19.84
C GLY A 92 -25.51 17.50 19.92
N MET A 93 -25.90 16.36 19.33
CA MET A 93 -27.23 15.78 19.48
C MET A 93 -27.45 15.15 20.87
N LEU A 94 -26.38 14.72 21.53
CA LEU A 94 -26.41 14.00 22.81
C LEU A 94 -26.16 14.92 24.03
N TYR A 95 -25.41 15.99 23.84
CA TYR A 95 -25.01 16.92 24.90
C TYR A 95 -25.31 18.37 24.51
N THR A 96 -26.33 18.94 25.09
CA THR A 96 -26.64 20.39 25.03
C THR A 96 -25.61 21.16 25.85
N GLY A 97 -24.75 21.94 25.20
CA GLY A 97 -23.84 22.87 25.89
C GLY A 97 -22.34 22.62 25.74
N LEU A 98 -21.90 21.82 24.79
CA LEU A 98 -20.47 21.69 24.48
C LEU A 98 -19.94 23.00 23.84
N PRO A 99 -18.92 23.66 24.43
CA PRO A 99 -18.32 24.81 23.82
C PRO A 99 -17.67 24.42 22.50
N TYR A 100 -17.91 25.20 21.46
CA TYR A 100 -17.35 25.00 20.12
C TYR A 100 -15.85 25.33 20.15
N TYR A 101 -15.01 24.34 20.39
CA TYR A 101 -13.56 24.49 20.28
C TYR A 101 -13.16 24.30 18.82
N LEU A 102 -12.79 25.38 18.16
CA LEU A 102 -12.00 25.32 16.93
C LEU A 102 -10.63 24.76 17.31
N THR A 103 -10.41 23.48 17.02
CA THR A 103 -9.08 22.89 17.18
C THR A 103 -8.11 23.60 16.24
N PRO A 104 -7.08 24.29 16.75
CA PRO A 104 -6.09 24.93 15.90
C PRO A 104 -5.38 23.86 15.07
N LEU A 105 -5.14 24.17 13.80
CA LEU A 105 -4.37 23.31 12.88
C LEU A 105 -3.03 22.98 13.54
N ASN A 106 -2.79 21.71 13.80
CA ASN A 106 -1.58 21.28 14.48
C ASN A 106 -0.48 21.01 13.42
N TRP A 107 0.11 22.09 12.90
CA TRP A 107 1.12 22.06 11.85
C TRP A 107 2.26 21.09 12.11
N HIS A 108 2.60 20.85 13.38
CA HIS A 108 3.66 19.93 13.76
C HIS A 108 3.26 18.47 13.47
N GLN A 109 2.06 18.06 13.87
CA GLN A 109 1.57 16.70 13.64
C GLN A 109 1.25 16.47 12.17
N GLY A 110 0.62 17.44 11.50
CA GLY A 110 0.36 17.40 10.06
C GLY A 110 1.65 17.31 9.24
N GLY A 111 2.65 18.10 9.58
CA GLY A 111 3.97 18.05 8.94
C GLY A 111 4.67 16.71 9.10
N LEU A 112 4.61 16.14 10.30
CA LEU A 112 5.19 14.82 10.59
C LEU A 112 4.48 13.71 9.80
N ALA A 113 3.16 13.77 9.67
CA ALA A 113 2.39 12.83 8.87
C ALA A 113 2.73 12.89 7.38
N VAL A 114 2.88 14.11 6.84
CA VAL A 114 3.31 14.32 5.44
C VAL A 114 4.73 13.77 5.21
N LEU A 115 5.67 14.06 6.11
CA LEU A 115 7.04 13.56 6.02
C LEU A 115 7.11 12.03 6.12
N ALA A 116 6.37 11.43 7.03
CA ALA A 116 6.32 9.97 7.19
C ALA A 116 5.73 9.30 5.94
N SER A 117 4.65 9.86 5.38
CA SER A 117 4.02 9.36 4.14
C SER A 117 4.96 9.49 2.94
N ALA A 118 5.63 10.63 2.80
CA ALA A 118 6.62 10.86 1.74
C ALA A 118 7.82 9.92 1.87
N GLY A 119 8.33 9.71 3.08
CA GLY A 119 9.41 8.76 3.35
C GLY A 119 9.04 7.32 3.00
N CYS A 120 7.88 6.84 3.46
CA CYS A 120 7.37 5.50 3.13
C CYS A 120 7.21 5.29 1.62
N THR A 121 6.56 6.24 0.93
CA THR A 121 6.34 6.15 -0.51
C THR A 121 7.64 6.25 -1.29
N GLY A 122 8.58 7.11 -0.83
CA GLY A 122 9.90 7.24 -1.43
C GLY A 122 10.70 5.95 -1.40
N VAL A 123 10.79 5.32 -0.23
CA VAL A 123 11.47 4.02 -0.05
C VAL A 123 10.79 2.94 -0.90
N ALA A 124 9.47 2.87 -0.88
CA ALA A 124 8.70 1.90 -1.68
C ALA A 124 8.96 2.07 -3.18
N THR A 125 8.96 3.32 -3.67
CA THR A 125 9.21 3.62 -5.08
C THR A 125 10.63 3.27 -5.51
N LEU A 126 11.62 3.62 -4.69
CA LEU A 126 13.01 3.27 -4.97
C LEU A 126 13.23 1.76 -4.99
N ALA A 127 12.66 1.03 -4.04
CA ALA A 127 12.73 -0.43 -3.99
C ALA A 127 12.06 -1.08 -5.23
N ALA A 128 10.91 -0.55 -5.67
CA ALA A 128 10.23 -1.03 -6.87
C ALA A 128 11.03 -0.73 -8.14
N CYS A 129 11.60 0.48 -8.25
CA CYS A 129 12.45 0.89 -9.39
C CYS A 129 13.72 0.05 -9.48
N GLN A 130 14.43 -0.17 -8.37
CA GLN A 130 15.70 -0.94 -8.38
C GLN A 130 15.49 -2.33 -8.97
N LYS A 131 14.40 -2.99 -8.63
CA LYS A 131 14.10 -4.34 -9.14
C LYS A 131 14.03 -4.40 -10.67
N GLU A 132 13.39 -3.44 -11.31
CA GLU A 132 13.22 -3.40 -12.77
C GLU A 132 14.43 -2.76 -13.47
N LEU A 133 15.07 -1.77 -12.85
CA LEU A 133 16.26 -1.11 -13.40
C LEU A 133 17.50 -2.02 -13.42
N MET A 134 17.58 -3.04 -12.59
CA MET A 134 18.64 -4.05 -12.64
C MET A 134 18.49 -5.00 -13.85
N SER A 135 17.33 -5.02 -14.51
CA SER A 135 17.10 -5.88 -15.69
C SER A 135 17.69 -5.27 -16.94
N LYS A 136 18.16 -6.14 -17.86
CA LYS A 136 18.74 -5.70 -19.14
C LYS A 136 17.65 -5.11 -20.04
N PRO A 137 17.96 -4.10 -20.88
CA PRO A 137 16.99 -3.47 -21.79
C PRO A 137 16.24 -4.47 -22.67
N ALA A 138 16.95 -5.47 -23.20
CA ALA A 138 16.37 -6.52 -24.04
C ALA A 138 15.34 -7.39 -23.31
N GLU A 139 15.48 -7.58 -22.00
CA GLU A 139 14.51 -8.31 -21.17
C GLU A 139 13.29 -7.46 -20.82
N LEU A 140 13.49 -6.15 -20.69
CA LEU A 140 12.42 -5.20 -20.40
C LEU A 140 11.49 -5.01 -21.59
N MET A 141 12.01 -5.09 -22.82
CA MET A 141 11.23 -4.97 -24.06
C MET A 141 10.44 -6.24 -24.41
N ARG A 142 10.80 -7.39 -23.85
CA ARG A 142 10.04 -8.63 -24.06
C ARG A 142 8.84 -8.70 -23.11
N PRO A 143 7.68 -9.21 -23.59
CA PRO A 143 6.60 -9.55 -22.70
C PRO A 143 7.09 -10.50 -21.61
N GLN A 144 6.65 -10.28 -20.38
CA GLN A 144 7.04 -11.19 -19.30
C GLN A 144 6.63 -12.62 -19.66
N ALA A 145 7.60 -13.51 -19.72
CA ALA A 145 7.31 -14.93 -19.86
C ALA A 145 6.40 -15.38 -18.70
N PRO A 146 5.34 -16.15 -18.98
CA PRO A 146 4.51 -16.67 -17.92
C PRO A 146 5.37 -17.43 -16.92
N LYS A 147 5.23 -17.12 -15.64
CA LYS A 147 6.03 -17.75 -14.58
C LYS A 147 5.89 -19.26 -14.71
N ASN A 148 7.01 -19.95 -14.92
CA ASN A 148 7.06 -21.40 -14.99
C ASN A 148 6.35 -21.98 -13.76
N GLY A 149 5.34 -22.79 -14.00
CA GLY A 149 4.59 -23.47 -12.95
C GLY A 149 5.50 -24.39 -12.18
N LYS A 150 5.93 -23.97 -10.98
CA LYS A 150 6.60 -24.91 -10.05
C LYS A 150 5.59 -25.97 -9.65
N ARG A 151 6.01 -27.24 -9.60
CA ARG A 151 5.19 -28.33 -9.08
C ARG A 151 4.68 -27.98 -7.69
N ILE A 152 3.39 -28.11 -7.48
CA ILE A 152 2.71 -27.74 -6.26
C ILE A 152 2.88 -28.87 -5.27
N PHE A 153 3.04 -28.55 -3.98
CA PHE A 153 3.14 -29.56 -2.92
C PHE A 153 1.94 -30.53 -2.90
N LEU A 154 0.75 -30.05 -3.28
CA LEU A 154 -0.44 -30.89 -3.43
C LEU A 154 -0.35 -31.91 -4.58
N GLU A 155 0.42 -31.64 -5.63
CA GLU A 155 0.69 -32.60 -6.72
C GLU A 155 1.55 -33.80 -6.24
N ARG A 156 2.17 -33.68 -5.07
CA ARG A 156 2.98 -34.73 -4.46
C ARG A 156 2.12 -35.76 -3.70
N ILE A 157 0.86 -35.37 -3.43
CA ILE A 157 -0.11 -36.27 -2.75
C ILE A 157 -1.02 -36.83 -3.84
N ASP A 158 -0.60 -37.92 -4.45
CA ASP A 158 -1.29 -38.57 -5.59
C ASP A 158 -2.73 -38.94 -5.29
N ILE A 159 -3.04 -39.29 -4.04
CA ILE A 159 -4.37 -39.74 -3.61
C ILE A 159 -5.38 -38.59 -3.68
N LEU A 160 -5.01 -37.41 -3.19
CA LEU A 160 -5.87 -36.21 -3.24
C LEU A 160 -5.97 -35.63 -4.67
N TRP A 161 -4.86 -35.69 -5.40
CA TRP A 161 -4.79 -35.11 -6.76
C TRP A 161 -5.63 -35.88 -7.78
N LYS A 162 -5.76 -37.22 -7.63
CA LYS A 162 -6.59 -38.06 -8.50
C LYS A 162 -8.08 -37.81 -8.36
N HIS A 163 -8.55 -37.44 -7.16
CA HIS A 163 -9.98 -37.21 -6.88
C HIS A 163 -10.48 -35.80 -7.27
N LEU A 164 -9.59 -34.87 -7.62
CA LEU A 164 -9.95 -33.52 -8.00
C LEU A 164 -10.34 -33.43 -9.49
N ASN A 165 -11.43 -32.73 -9.78
CA ASN A 165 -11.86 -32.43 -11.14
C ASN A 165 -10.89 -31.45 -11.83
N PHE A 166 -10.88 -31.40 -13.16
CA PHE A 166 -10.01 -30.53 -13.94
C PHE A 166 -10.09 -29.06 -13.51
N THR A 167 -11.32 -28.55 -13.28
CA THR A 167 -11.55 -27.19 -12.81
C THR A 167 -10.91 -26.92 -11.44
N GLN A 168 -11.04 -27.86 -10.51
CA GLN A 168 -10.44 -27.77 -9.17
C GLN A 168 -8.92 -27.79 -9.24
N LYS A 169 -8.33 -28.66 -10.08
CA LYS A 169 -6.87 -28.70 -10.33
C LYS A 169 -6.37 -27.38 -10.90
N SER A 170 -7.10 -26.79 -11.84
CA SER A 170 -6.76 -25.51 -12.42
C SER A 170 -6.84 -24.36 -11.41
N THR A 171 -7.89 -24.35 -10.58
CA THR A 171 -8.06 -23.36 -9.51
C THR A 171 -6.93 -23.43 -8.48
N VAL A 172 -6.58 -24.62 -8.01
CA VAL A 172 -5.49 -24.81 -7.06
C VAL A 172 -4.14 -24.40 -7.66
N ARG A 173 -3.89 -24.72 -8.92
CA ARG A 173 -2.69 -24.26 -9.64
C ARG A 173 -2.63 -22.74 -9.75
N ASN A 174 -3.74 -22.07 -10.04
CA ASN A 174 -3.81 -20.61 -10.10
C ASN A 174 -3.63 -19.97 -8.72
N LEU A 175 -4.25 -20.50 -7.68
CA LEU A 175 -4.08 -20.02 -6.30
C LEU A 175 -2.61 -20.07 -5.87
N VAL A 176 -1.95 -21.22 -6.11
CA VAL A 176 -0.54 -21.39 -5.72
C VAL A 176 0.40 -20.56 -6.59
N ARG A 177 0.07 -20.34 -7.88
CA ARG A 177 0.85 -19.47 -8.77
C ARG A 177 0.83 -18.02 -8.30
N TYR A 178 -0.31 -17.55 -7.78
CA TYR A 178 -0.52 -16.17 -7.35
C TYR A 178 -0.64 -16.02 -5.83
N LYS A 179 0.12 -16.83 -5.06
CA LYS A 179 0.11 -16.84 -3.58
C LYS A 179 0.09 -15.44 -2.96
N LYS A 180 0.93 -14.52 -3.44
CA LYS A 180 1.00 -13.17 -2.90
C LYS A 180 -0.33 -12.43 -3.01
N ARG A 181 -1.01 -12.52 -4.17
CA ARG A 181 -2.32 -11.88 -4.37
C ARG A 181 -3.39 -12.53 -3.51
N PHE A 182 -3.39 -13.86 -3.43
CA PHE A 182 -4.32 -14.60 -2.59
C PHE A 182 -4.19 -14.22 -1.12
N PHE A 183 -2.98 -14.27 -0.57
CA PHE A 183 -2.75 -13.87 0.82
C PHE A 183 -3.06 -12.40 1.09
N MET A 184 -2.70 -11.48 0.19
CA MET A 184 -3.07 -10.08 0.32
C MET A 184 -4.59 -9.88 0.35
N THR A 185 -5.33 -10.57 -0.51
CA THR A 185 -6.79 -10.48 -0.55
C THR A 185 -7.41 -11.06 0.73
N VAL A 186 -6.95 -12.24 1.16
CA VAL A 186 -7.47 -12.88 2.39
C VAL A 186 -7.16 -12.04 3.63
N ILE A 187 -5.93 -11.54 3.76
CA ILE A 187 -5.53 -10.69 4.89
C ILE A 187 -6.27 -9.34 4.82
N GLY A 188 -6.43 -8.76 3.63
CA GLY A 188 -7.15 -7.51 3.45
C GLY A 188 -8.63 -7.63 3.84
N ILE A 189 -9.31 -8.66 3.34
CA ILE A 189 -10.73 -8.90 3.67
C ILE A 189 -10.88 -9.28 5.16
N GLY A 190 -10.02 -10.18 5.65
CA GLY A 190 -10.04 -10.61 7.06
C GLY A 190 -9.76 -9.46 8.02
N GLY A 191 -8.84 -8.56 7.68
CA GLY A 191 -8.54 -7.37 8.48
C GLY A 191 -9.63 -6.28 8.44
N CYS A 192 -10.48 -6.29 7.41
CA CYS A 192 -11.64 -5.38 7.34
C CYS A 192 -12.87 -5.92 8.11
N MET A 193 -12.92 -7.23 8.37
CA MET A 193 -14.07 -7.87 9.03
C MET A 193 -13.85 -8.17 10.53
N GLY A 194 -12.63 -8.07 11.02
CA GLY A 194 -12.26 -8.20 12.45
C GLY A 194 -12.11 -6.88 13.13
#